data_6331ecb0ad66ed9f4a3e9133b271a9ba
#
_entry.id   6331ecb0ad66ed9f4a3e9133b271a9ba
#
_cell.length_a   1.000
_cell.length_b   1.000
_cell.length_c   1.000
_cell.angle_alpha   90.00
_cell.angle_beta   90.00
_cell.angle_gamma   90.00
#
_symmetry.space_group_name_H-M   'P 1'
#
loop_
_entity.id
_entity.type
_entity.pdbx_description
1 polymer ?
#
loop_
_entity_poly.entity_id
_entity_poly.type
_entity_poly.pdbx_seq_one_letter_code
_entity_poly.pdbx_strand_id
1 'polypeptide(L)'
;MHLKKSWIMFVFAALVLLAWSVGPAAGKPNILVIWGDDVGVHNISAYNHGIMGYKTPNIDRIAKEGAMFTDAYAQQSCTAGRSSFILGQHPFRTGLLTIGMPGSDHGIPDWEPTIGALLKEQGYATGQFGKNHLGDRDKHLPTNHGFDEFFGNLYHLNAEE
;
A
#
# COMPACT_ATOMS: atom_id res chain seq x y z
N MET A 1 -41.19 -24.25 -43.56
CA MET A 1 -41.02 -24.70 -42.16
C MET A 1 -39.57 -24.67 -41.68
N HIS A 2 -38.61 -24.10 -42.45
CA HIS A 2 -37.19 -24.05 -42.10
C HIS A 2 -36.74 -22.74 -41.40
N LEU A 3 -37.46 -21.63 -41.56
CA LEU A 3 -37.06 -20.34 -40.95
C LEU A 3 -37.16 -20.28 -39.40
N LYS A 4 -38.12 -21.02 -38.81
CA LYS A 4 -38.31 -21.01 -37.34
C LYS A 4 -37.20 -21.73 -36.57
N LYS A 5 -36.56 -22.73 -37.18
CA LYS A 5 -35.46 -23.47 -36.51
C LYS A 5 -34.14 -22.65 -36.45
N SER A 6 -33.91 -21.84 -37.49
CA SER A 6 -32.71 -20.97 -37.54
C SER A 6 -32.74 -19.89 -36.46
N TRP A 7 -33.89 -19.27 -36.22
CA TRP A 7 -34.03 -18.22 -35.17
C TRP A 7 -33.84 -18.77 -33.77
N ILE A 8 -34.33 -19.98 -33.49
CA ILE A 8 -34.13 -20.62 -32.18
C ILE A 8 -32.65 -20.94 -31.94
N MET A 9 -31.92 -21.37 -32.95
CA MET A 9 -30.48 -21.61 -32.86
C MET A 9 -29.69 -20.32 -32.62
N PHE A 10 -30.05 -19.20 -33.26
CA PHE A 10 -29.38 -17.90 -33.02
C PHE A 10 -29.67 -17.35 -31.64
N VAL A 11 -30.88 -17.48 -31.12
CA VAL A 11 -31.21 -17.05 -29.74
C VAL A 11 -30.51 -17.93 -28.72
N PHE A 12 -30.39 -19.23 -28.93
CA PHE A 12 -29.65 -20.13 -28.04
C PHE A 12 -28.14 -19.85 -28.06
N ALA A 13 -27.55 -19.60 -29.23
CA ALA A 13 -26.16 -19.22 -29.37
C ALA A 13 -25.86 -17.85 -28.71
N ALA A 14 -26.75 -16.88 -28.85
CA ALA A 14 -26.62 -15.57 -28.17
C ALA A 14 -26.75 -15.68 -26.65
N LEU A 15 -27.63 -16.52 -26.12
CA LEU A 15 -27.77 -16.78 -24.69
C LEU A 15 -26.56 -17.52 -24.10
N VAL A 16 -25.97 -18.45 -24.84
CA VAL A 16 -24.75 -19.16 -24.44
C VAL A 16 -23.54 -18.21 -24.44
N LEU A 17 -23.43 -17.30 -25.43
CA LEU A 17 -22.38 -16.28 -25.48
C LEU A 17 -22.51 -15.23 -24.35
N LEU A 18 -23.74 -14.86 -23.97
CA LEU A 18 -23.98 -13.98 -22.81
C LEU A 18 -23.67 -14.68 -21.49
N ALA A 19 -23.87 -15.97 -21.34
CA ALA A 19 -23.54 -16.71 -20.14
C ALA A 19 -22.02 -16.86 -19.92
N TRP A 20 -21.21 -16.78 -20.98
CA TRP A 20 -19.75 -16.84 -20.88
C TRP A 20 -19.10 -15.49 -20.55
N SER A 21 -19.82 -14.39 -20.62
CA SER A 21 -19.30 -13.06 -20.31
C SER A 21 -19.40 -12.68 -18.82
N VAL A 22 -20.10 -13.48 -18.02
CA VAL A 22 -20.13 -13.28 -16.56
C VAL A 22 -19.08 -14.19 -15.93
N GLY A 23 -17.82 -13.82 -16.07
CA GLY A 23 -16.79 -14.36 -15.19
C GLY A 23 -17.17 -14.06 -13.72
N PRO A 24 -16.77 -14.91 -12.75
CA PRO A 24 -16.98 -14.58 -11.35
C PRO A 24 -16.38 -13.18 -11.12
N ALA A 25 -17.18 -12.29 -10.55
CA ALA A 25 -16.68 -10.98 -10.13
C ALA A 25 -15.48 -11.26 -9.23
N ALA A 26 -14.28 -10.97 -9.71
CA ALA A 26 -13.07 -11.12 -8.92
C ALA A 26 -13.28 -10.26 -7.67
N GLY A 27 -13.33 -10.89 -6.49
CA GLY A 27 -13.41 -10.17 -5.23
C GLY A 27 -12.26 -9.16 -5.17
N LYS A 28 -12.45 -8.05 -4.48
CA LYS A 28 -11.38 -7.07 -4.29
C LYS A 28 -10.13 -7.76 -3.72
N PRO A 29 -8.95 -7.55 -4.28
CA PRO A 29 -7.73 -8.18 -3.78
C PRO A 29 -7.39 -7.65 -2.38
N ASN A 30 -6.84 -8.51 -1.53
CA ASN A 30 -6.19 -8.04 -0.31
C ASN A 30 -4.89 -7.31 -0.68
N ILE A 31 -4.61 -6.22 0.03
CA ILE A 31 -3.43 -5.38 -0.21
C ILE A 31 -2.55 -5.43 1.04
N LEU A 32 -1.36 -5.98 0.91
CA LEU A 32 -0.34 -5.98 1.96
C LEU A 32 0.82 -5.09 1.52
N VAL A 33 1.11 -4.07 2.31
CA VAL A 33 2.29 -3.22 2.14
C VAL A 33 3.29 -3.51 3.25
N ILE A 34 4.53 -3.82 2.88
CA ILE A 34 5.63 -4.02 3.82
C ILE A 34 6.62 -2.89 3.59
N TRP A 35 6.79 -2.05 4.60
CA TRP A 35 7.66 -0.89 4.57
C TRP A 35 8.95 -1.16 5.33
N GLY A 36 10.06 -1.19 4.61
CA GLY A 36 11.38 -1.27 5.24
C GLY A 36 11.81 0.07 5.82
N ASP A 37 12.32 0.09 7.04
CA ASP A 37 12.89 1.27 7.70
C ASP A 37 14.42 1.16 7.68
N ASP A 38 15.08 2.08 7.02
CA ASP A 38 16.53 2.09 6.78
C ASP A 38 17.08 0.82 6.09
N VAL A 39 16.26 0.15 5.29
CA VAL A 39 16.67 -0.99 4.47
C VAL A 39 17.12 -0.49 3.11
N GLY A 40 18.43 -0.48 2.89
CA GLY A 40 19.01 -0.05 1.61
C GLY A 40 18.93 -1.13 0.54
N VAL A 41 19.11 -0.73 -0.72
CA VAL A 41 19.09 -1.63 -1.88
C VAL A 41 20.08 -2.80 -1.74
N HIS A 42 21.24 -2.56 -1.12
CA HIS A 42 22.24 -3.61 -0.88
C HIS A 42 21.89 -4.54 0.29
N ASN A 43 20.84 -4.27 1.05
CA ASN A 43 20.36 -5.17 2.09
C ASN A 43 19.40 -6.25 1.56
N ILE A 44 19.00 -6.17 0.29
CA ILE A 44 18.08 -7.11 -0.34
C ILE A 44 18.83 -7.92 -1.40
N SER A 45 18.89 -9.26 -1.22
CA SER A 45 19.70 -10.09 -2.09
C SER A 45 19.18 -10.20 -3.53
N ALA A 46 17.91 -9.93 -3.79
CA ALA A 46 17.38 -9.78 -5.16
C ALA A 46 18.09 -8.68 -5.95
N TYR A 47 18.53 -7.60 -5.28
CA TYR A 47 19.26 -6.49 -5.91
C TYR A 47 20.78 -6.66 -5.90
N ASN A 48 21.34 -7.18 -4.81
CA ASN A 48 22.79 -7.22 -4.59
C ASN A 48 23.43 -8.58 -4.87
N HIS A 49 22.62 -9.60 -5.17
CA HIS A 49 23.08 -10.97 -5.44
C HIS A 49 23.91 -11.60 -4.28
N GLY A 50 23.68 -11.13 -3.04
CA GLY A 50 24.32 -11.66 -1.85
C GLY A 50 25.65 -10.99 -1.47
N ILE A 51 25.98 -9.83 -2.01
CA ILE A 51 27.23 -9.08 -1.72
C ILE A 51 27.38 -8.77 -0.20
N MET A 52 26.27 -8.65 0.53
CA MET A 52 26.28 -8.37 1.98
C MET A 52 26.51 -9.63 2.84
N GLY A 53 26.75 -10.80 2.23
CA GLY A 53 27.03 -12.05 2.93
C GLY A 53 25.81 -12.75 3.53
N TYR A 54 24.61 -12.21 3.37
CA TYR A 54 23.33 -12.84 3.75
C TYR A 54 22.34 -12.81 2.58
N LYS A 55 21.22 -13.51 2.75
CA LYS A 55 20.17 -13.62 1.73
C LYS A 55 18.81 -13.27 2.32
N THR A 56 17.94 -12.75 1.45
CA THR A 56 16.55 -12.39 1.77
C THR A 56 15.57 -13.26 0.96
N PRO A 57 15.52 -14.58 1.17
CA PRO A 57 14.89 -15.50 0.24
C PRO A 57 13.40 -15.28 0.04
N ASN A 58 12.69 -14.79 1.06
CA ASN A 58 11.26 -14.52 0.96
C ASN A 58 10.98 -13.22 0.18
N ILE A 59 11.83 -12.20 0.33
CA ILE A 59 11.74 -10.95 -0.45
C ILE A 59 12.15 -11.23 -1.90
N ASP A 60 13.23 -12.00 -2.09
CA ASP A 60 13.69 -12.43 -3.42
C ASP A 60 12.63 -13.22 -4.18
N ARG A 61 11.80 -14.01 -3.45
CA ARG A 61 10.67 -14.72 -4.06
C ARG A 61 9.61 -13.74 -4.59
N ILE A 62 9.31 -12.67 -3.87
CA ILE A 62 8.38 -11.62 -4.36
C ILE A 62 8.92 -11.01 -5.65
N ALA A 63 10.23 -10.69 -5.69
CA ALA A 63 10.86 -10.16 -6.89
C ALA A 63 10.81 -11.13 -8.07
N LYS A 64 10.97 -12.44 -7.82
CA LYS A 64 10.98 -13.48 -8.84
C LYS A 64 9.58 -13.82 -9.37
N GLU A 65 8.57 -13.85 -8.51
CA GLU A 65 7.20 -14.24 -8.84
C GLU A 65 6.32 -13.04 -9.25
N GLY A 66 6.73 -11.83 -8.91
CA GLY A 66 6.03 -10.59 -9.18
C GLY A 66 6.84 -9.63 -10.07
N ALA A 67 7.02 -8.41 -9.59
CA ALA A 67 7.80 -7.38 -10.29
C ALA A 67 8.89 -6.81 -9.37
N MET A 68 10.03 -6.46 -9.96
CA MET A 68 11.13 -5.78 -9.30
C MET A 68 11.41 -4.46 -10.03
N PHE A 69 11.40 -3.36 -9.29
CA PHE A 69 11.73 -2.05 -9.83
C PHE A 69 13.24 -1.79 -9.70
N THR A 70 13.87 -1.37 -10.77
CA THR A 70 15.31 -1.04 -10.80
C THR A 70 15.59 0.41 -10.44
N ASP A 71 14.60 1.28 -10.63
CA ASP A 71 14.71 2.73 -10.48
C ASP A 71 13.57 3.31 -9.63
N ALA A 72 13.38 2.75 -8.42
CA ALA A 72 12.43 3.26 -7.43
C ALA A 72 13.21 3.86 -6.26
N TYR A 73 13.04 5.16 -6.04
CA TYR A 73 13.79 5.92 -5.04
C TYR A 73 12.87 6.35 -3.91
N ALA A 74 13.35 6.18 -2.68
CA ALA A 74 12.69 6.66 -1.48
C ALA A 74 13.00 8.14 -1.21
N GLN A 75 12.32 8.72 -0.25
CA GLN A 75 12.65 10.05 0.28
C GLN A 75 13.80 9.95 1.29
N GLN A 76 14.36 11.10 1.64
CA GLN A 76 15.59 11.19 2.45
C GLN A 76 15.44 10.86 3.93
N SER A 77 14.21 10.74 4.44
CA SER A 77 13.98 10.48 5.88
C SER A 77 12.68 9.70 6.13
N CYS A 78 12.55 9.18 7.35
CA CYS A 78 11.40 8.36 7.73
C CYS A 78 10.07 9.06 7.50
N THR A 79 9.85 10.24 8.09
CA THR A 79 8.60 11.01 7.96
C THR A 79 8.32 11.36 6.51
N ALA A 80 9.32 11.85 5.77
CA ALA A 80 9.17 12.21 4.37
C ALA A 80 8.76 11.00 3.50
N GLY A 81 9.41 9.86 3.68
CA GLY A 81 9.08 8.63 2.94
C GLY A 81 7.71 8.08 3.30
N ARG A 82 7.39 8.00 4.59
CA ARG A 82 6.12 7.48 5.08
C ARG A 82 4.94 8.36 4.67
N SER A 83 5.07 9.68 4.79
CA SER A 83 4.05 10.62 4.32
C SER A 83 3.85 10.55 2.82
N SER A 84 4.93 10.48 2.04
CA SER A 84 4.84 10.36 0.58
C SER A 84 4.06 9.13 0.15
N PHE A 85 4.26 8.00 0.82
CA PHE A 85 3.52 6.77 0.51
C PHE A 85 2.05 6.87 0.96
N ILE A 86 1.81 7.25 2.21
CA ILE A 86 0.46 7.27 2.80
C ILE A 86 -0.43 8.32 2.13
N LEU A 87 0.13 9.48 1.76
CA LEU A 87 -0.60 10.60 1.14
C LEU A 87 -0.54 10.57 -0.39
N GLY A 88 0.34 9.77 -0.99
CA GLY A 88 0.57 9.79 -2.44
C GLY A 88 1.11 11.13 -2.96
N GLN A 89 1.76 11.92 -2.10
CA GLN A 89 2.22 13.28 -2.41
C GLN A 89 3.70 13.46 -2.08
N HIS A 90 4.37 14.28 -2.89
CA HIS A 90 5.75 14.64 -2.60
C HIS A 90 5.84 15.50 -1.33
N PRO A 91 6.83 15.28 -0.43
CA PRO A 91 6.89 15.93 0.88
C PRO A 91 7.03 17.47 0.81
N PHE A 92 7.48 18.03 -0.29
CA PHE A 92 7.43 19.49 -0.52
C PHE A 92 6.01 20.06 -0.59
N ARG A 93 5.01 19.25 -0.92
CA ARG A 93 3.61 19.69 -0.92
C ARG A 93 2.98 19.65 0.46
N THR A 94 3.33 18.60 1.23
CA THR A 94 2.75 18.35 2.55
C THR A 94 3.49 19.09 3.67
N GLY A 95 4.72 19.57 3.41
CA GLY A 95 5.60 20.16 4.41
C GLY A 95 6.29 19.13 5.31
N LEU A 96 6.02 17.83 5.13
CA LEU A 96 6.59 16.75 5.93
C LEU A 96 7.99 16.35 5.42
N LEU A 97 8.90 17.29 5.40
CA LEU A 97 10.24 17.16 4.83
C LEU A 97 11.25 16.50 5.76
N THR A 98 11.01 16.57 7.07
CA THR A 98 11.92 16.06 8.09
C THR A 98 11.15 15.33 9.18
N ILE A 99 11.88 14.69 10.09
CA ILE A 99 11.29 14.00 11.24
C ILE A 99 10.70 14.99 12.24
N GLY A 100 9.54 14.65 12.78
CA GLY A 100 8.99 15.30 13.97
C GLY A 100 9.60 14.69 15.24
N MET A 101 9.48 15.43 16.35
CA MET A 101 9.86 14.96 17.69
C MET A 101 8.60 14.71 18.52
N PRO A 102 8.66 13.82 19.54
CA PRO A 102 7.53 13.59 20.42
C PRO A 102 6.95 14.89 20.98
N GLY A 103 5.61 15.01 20.97
CA GLY A 103 4.88 16.17 21.43
C GLY A 103 4.87 17.37 20.47
N SER A 104 5.59 17.30 19.35
CA SER A 104 5.61 18.42 18.40
C SER A 104 4.28 18.53 17.61
N ASP A 105 4.06 19.71 17.00
CA ASP A 105 2.91 19.91 16.11
C ASP A 105 3.22 19.48 14.65
N HIS A 106 4.43 18.97 14.42
CA HIS A 106 4.85 18.48 13.12
C HIS A 106 4.35 17.05 12.90
N GLY A 107 3.34 16.90 12.05
CA GLY A 107 2.73 15.63 11.74
C GLY A 107 1.77 15.73 10.56
N ILE A 108 1.09 14.65 10.27
CA ILE A 108 0.14 14.56 9.15
C ILE A 108 -1.01 15.55 9.37
N PRO A 109 -1.35 16.40 8.36
CA PRO A 109 -2.47 17.32 8.47
C PRO A 109 -3.82 16.61 8.40
N ASP A 110 -4.82 17.13 9.13
CA ASP A 110 -6.15 16.53 9.24
C ASP A 110 -6.90 16.42 7.90
N TRP A 111 -6.61 17.35 6.98
CA TRP A 111 -7.31 17.47 5.70
C TRP A 111 -6.71 16.64 4.58
N GLU A 112 -5.56 16.02 4.79
CA GLU A 112 -4.89 15.25 3.75
C GLU A 112 -5.52 13.86 3.61
N PRO A 113 -6.00 13.48 2.41
CA PRO A 113 -6.51 12.14 2.19
C PRO A 113 -5.38 11.11 2.24
N THR A 114 -5.59 10.07 3.02
CA THR A 114 -4.64 8.96 3.11
C THR A 114 -5.09 7.77 2.27
N ILE A 115 -4.14 6.90 1.92
CA ILE A 115 -4.46 5.63 1.27
C ILE A 115 -5.42 4.79 2.12
N GLY A 116 -5.30 4.86 3.46
CA GLY A 116 -6.22 4.19 4.39
C GLY A 116 -7.65 4.71 4.24
N ALA A 117 -7.84 6.05 4.27
CA ALA A 117 -9.14 6.66 4.10
C ALA A 117 -9.77 6.32 2.74
N LEU A 118 -9.00 6.43 1.65
CA LEU A 118 -9.49 6.14 0.30
C LEU A 118 -9.88 4.66 0.12
N LEU A 119 -9.12 3.73 0.68
CA LEU A 119 -9.44 2.30 0.61
C LEU A 119 -10.65 1.94 1.49
N LYS A 120 -10.79 2.60 2.63
CA LYS A 120 -11.96 2.43 3.50
C LYS A 120 -13.25 2.83 2.81
N GLU A 121 -13.26 3.93 2.04
CA GLU A 121 -14.39 4.33 1.18
C GLU A 121 -14.73 3.27 0.12
N GLN A 122 -13.75 2.48 -0.28
CA GLN A 122 -13.94 1.35 -1.18
C GLN A 122 -14.37 0.05 -0.45
N GLY A 123 -14.61 0.11 0.86
CA GLY A 123 -15.07 -1.01 1.67
C GLY A 123 -13.97 -1.99 2.10
N TYR A 124 -12.72 -1.55 2.13
CA TYR A 124 -11.64 -2.31 2.77
C TYR A 124 -11.65 -2.11 4.28
N ALA A 125 -11.34 -3.16 5.02
CA ALA A 125 -10.84 -3.04 6.38
C ALA A 125 -9.36 -2.62 6.31
N THR A 126 -8.95 -1.64 7.13
CA THR A 126 -7.65 -1.01 7.05
C THR A 126 -6.89 -1.12 8.37
N GLY A 127 -5.62 -1.50 8.32
CA GLY A 127 -4.77 -1.58 9.50
C GLY A 127 -3.36 -1.09 9.22
N GLN A 128 -2.75 -0.44 10.21
CA GLN A 128 -1.35 -0.03 10.18
C GLN A 128 -0.62 -0.61 11.38
N PHE A 129 0.47 -1.31 11.13
CA PHE A 129 1.23 -2.03 12.15
C PHE A 129 2.70 -1.65 12.09
N GLY A 130 3.30 -1.30 13.24
CA GLY A 130 4.68 -0.87 13.34
C GLY A 130 4.84 0.64 13.45
N LYS A 131 5.98 1.17 13.02
CA LYS A 131 6.33 2.59 13.16
C LYS A 131 5.46 3.49 12.28
N ASN A 132 4.84 4.51 12.85
CA ASN A 132 4.08 5.55 12.14
C ASN A 132 4.94 6.73 11.68
N HIS A 133 5.56 7.43 12.61
CA HIS A 133 6.43 8.62 12.45
C HIS A 133 5.79 9.78 11.67
N LEU A 134 4.49 9.99 11.85
CA LEU A 134 3.73 11.10 11.26
C LEU A 134 3.06 12.00 12.31
N GLY A 135 3.61 12.00 13.53
CA GLY A 135 3.12 12.77 14.68
C GLY A 135 2.42 11.88 15.71
N ASP A 136 2.35 12.38 16.95
CA ASP A 136 1.83 11.68 18.13
C ASP A 136 0.62 12.37 18.79
N ARG A 137 0.24 13.56 18.31
CA ARG A 137 -0.97 14.21 18.81
C ARG A 137 -2.20 13.49 18.28
N ASP A 138 -3.32 13.58 18.97
CA ASP A 138 -4.58 12.92 18.59
C ASP A 138 -4.94 13.14 17.11
N LYS A 139 -4.77 14.36 16.61
CA LYS A 139 -5.01 14.72 15.21
C LYS A 139 -4.09 14.03 14.20
N HIS A 140 -2.98 13.44 14.66
CA HIS A 140 -2.00 12.76 13.79
C HIS A 140 -2.10 11.23 13.83
N LEU A 141 -2.95 10.68 14.73
CA LEU A 141 -3.02 9.24 14.92
C LEU A 141 -3.56 8.52 13.67
N PRO A 142 -2.99 7.37 13.30
CA PRO A 142 -3.45 6.62 12.13
C PRO A 142 -4.94 6.32 12.13
N THR A 143 -5.53 6.08 13.30
CA THR A 143 -6.97 5.82 13.45
C THR A 143 -7.85 7.02 13.12
N ASN A 144 -7.31 8.24 13.17
CA ASN A 144 -7.98 9.47 12.71
C ASN A 144 -7.74 9.75 11.22
N HIS A 145 -6.89 8.94 10.58
CA HIS A 145 -6.49 9.05 9.17
C HIS A 145 -6.88 7.82 8.32
N GLY A 146 -8.03 7.19 8.67
CA GLY A 146 -8.63 6.16 7.83
C GLY A 146 -8.15 4.74 8.10
N PHE A 147 -7.33 4.49 9.11
CA PHE A 147 -7.01 3.14 9.55
C PHE A 147 -7.96 2.70 10.66
N ASP A 148 -8.58 1.54 10.51
CA ASP A 148 -9.50 0.96 11.51
C ASP A 148 -8.74 0.47 12.74
N GLU A 149 -7.48 0.05 12.55
CA GLU A 149 -6.63 -0.48 13.59
C GLU A 149 -5.20 0.06 13.46
N PHE A 150 -4.60 0.39 14.60
CA PHE A 150 -3.19 0.73 14.70
C PHE A 150 -2.55 -0.01 15.88
N PHE A 151 -1.40 -0.65 15.63
CA PHE A 151 -0.57 -1.22 16.68
C PHE A 151 0.90 -1.02 16.33
N GLY A 152 1.61 -0.24 17.15
CA GLY A 152 3.03 0.06 16.92
C GLY A 152 3.47 1.33 17.61
N ASN A 153 4.60 1.85 17.19
CA ASN A 153 5.23 3.03 17.77
C ASN A 153 4.91 4.27 16.93
N LEU A 154 4.60 5.38 17.60
CA LEU A 154 4.34 6.67 16.92
C LEU A 154 5.62 7.29 16.38
N TYR A 155 6.76 6.97 16.96
CA TYR A 155 8.10 7.37 16.51
C TYR A 155 9.02 6.16 16.30
N HIS A 156 10.34 6.35 16.33
CA HIS A 156 11.32 5.26 16.37
C HIS A 156 11.51 4.77 17.81
N LEU A 157 12.03 3.56 17.97
CA LEU A 157 12.19 2.91 19.29
C LEU A 157 12.89 3.77 20.34
N ASN A 158 13.93 4.49 19.96
CA ASN A 158 14.70 5.34 20.90
C ASN A 158 13.92 6.56 21.40
N ALA A 159 12.76 6.87 20.85
CA ALA A 159 11.92 7.98 21.30
C ALA A 159 10.75 7.52 22.19
N GLU A 160 10.64 6.22 22.40
CA GLU A 160 9.59 5.58 23.21
C GLU A 160 10.11 5.15 24.60
N GLU A 161 11.38 5.43 24.92
CA GLU A 161 12.02 5.10 26.22
C GLU A 161 11.81 6.20 27.25
#